data_a2b9552a654a3c3e8d6ab153b41901fb
#
_entry.id   a2b9552a654a3c3e8d6ab153b41901fb
#
_cell.length_a   1.000
_cell.length_b   1.000
_cell.length_c   1.000
_cell.angle_alpha   90.00
_cell.angle_beta   90.00
_cell.angle_gamma   90.00
#
_symmetry.space_group_name_H-M   'P 1'
#
loop_
_entity.id
_entity.type
_entity.pdbx_description
1 polymer ?
#
loop_
_entity_poly.entity_id
_entity_poly.type
_entity_poly.pdbx_seq_one_letter_code
_entity_poly.pdbx_strand_id
1 'polypeptide(L)'
;MKTKSLIYYALISSIFLFSLVSIWKILVTLQGVELKNFNFVIIITSGIAISLLNLLIGEKLNYLIKSTFFALIFTFVDGYIVQVMPIWYNIGIFAILIFFSFKINKYNQKYLASEHSSQIVLFDFLTLFGIVLFSFVILFPFYMMLITSFKTQAALLINPLDFSINFNQDFKELFKSYFVIFDTYKFGRYILISTFVSVGTVIVTLLFAIPAAYAVARLNFFGKNFLSTSILIIYMFPAIVLVIPLYTVFSQLGLRNSVGGLLIVYTATTLPVAIYMLQGYFRSIPKELEEAAIMDKLNWFGIIIKIILPL
;
A
#
# COMPACT_ATOMS: atom_id res chain seq x y z
N MET A 1 7.15 31.30 25.74
CA MET A 1 6.39 30.40 24.81
C MET A 1 7.26 29.75 23.74
N LYS A 2 8.20 30.48 23.12
CA LYS A 2 9.12 29.94 22.08
C LYS A 2 10.01 28.77 22.54
N THR A 3 10.49 28.76 23.79
CA THR A 3 11.37 27.69 24.30
C THR A 3 10.69 26.34 24.50
N LYS A 4 9.42 26.30 24.92
CA LYS A 4 8.67 25.03 25.08
C LYS A 4 8.41 24.37 23.72
N SER A 5 8.02 25.14 22.70
CA SER A 5 7.78 24.61 21.36
C SER A 5 9.06 24.04 20.72
N LEU A 6 10.21 24.65 21.03
CA LEU A 6 11.52 24.24 20.55
C LEU A 6 11.97 22.90 21.14
N ILE A 7 11.71 22.67 22.44
CA ILE A 7 11.98 21.40 23.12
C ILE A 7 11.11 20.27 22.56
N TYR A 8 9.80 20.52 22.39
CA TYR A 8 8.88 19.55 21.81
C TYR A 8 9.30 19.16 20.39
N TYR A 9 9.69 20.13 19.57
CA TYR A 9 10.17 19.90 18.22
C TYR A 9 11.44 19.04 18.18
N ALA A 10 12.43 19.34 19.03
CA ALA A 10 13.66 18.55 19.12
C ALA A 10 13.40 17.11 19.59
N LEU A 11 12.52 16.91 20.57
CA LEU A 11 12.14 15.57 21.06
C LEU A 11 11.41 14.76 20.01
N ILE A 12 10.39 15.33 19.36
CA ILE A 12 9.60 14.67 18.34
C ILE A 12 10.49 14.27 17.14
N SER A 13 11.35 15.17 16.68
CA SER A 13 12.27 14.88 15.58
C SER A 13 13.29 13.79 15.92
N SER A 14 13.74 13.74 17.18
CA SER A 14 14.65 12.68 17.64
C SER A 14 14.00 11.30 17.67
N ILE A 15 12.75 11.22 18.15
CA ILE A 15 11.98 9.98 18.15
C ILE A 15 11.74 9.50 16.72
N PHE A 16 11.47 10.41 15.80
CA PHE A 16 11.26 10.08 14.39
C PHE A 16 12.52 9.55 13.72
N LEU A 17 13.66 10.21 13.93
CA LEU A 17 14.95 9.71 13.42
C LEU A 17 15.26 8.34 14.01
N PHE A 18 15.06 8.17 15.33
CA PHE A 18 15.25 6.90 15.99
C PHE A 18 14.42 5.78 15.36
N SER A 19 13.13 6.02 15.08
CA SER A 19 12.26 5.01 14.48
C SER A 19 12.72 4.62 13.06
N LEU A 20 13.10 5.59 12.21
CA LEU A 20 13.60 5.32 10.86
C LEU A 20 14.90 4.52 10.87
N VAL A 21 15.87 4.91 11.70
CA VAL A 21 17.14 4.21 11.83
C VAL A 21 16.96 2.82 12.42
N SER A 22 16.04 2.65 13.38
CA SER A 22 15.72 1.34 13.96
C SER A 22 15.12 0.39 12.95
N ILE A 23 14.16 0.84 12.14
CA ILE A 23 13.58 0.05 11.04
C ILE A 23 14.68 -0.38 10.06
N TRP A 24 15.54 0.55 9.66
CA TRP A 24 16.65 0.25 8.76
C TRP A 24 17.61 -0.79 9.36
N LYS A 25 18.00 -0.62 10.61
CA LYS A 25 18.87 -1.58 11.32
C LYS A 25 18.23 -2.97 11.43
N ILE A 26 16.94 -3.05 11.70
CA ILE A 26 16.19 -4.32 11.68
C ILE A 26 16.29 -4.99 10.31
N LEU A 27 16.02 -4.24 9.22
CA LEU A 27 16.10 -4.77 7.86
C LEU A 27 17.51 -5.30 7.54
N VAL A 28 18.54 -4.60 7.96
CA VAL A 28 19.95 -4.99 7.75
C VAL A 28 20.31 -6.26 8.55
N THR A 29 19.86 -6.34 9.80
CA THR A 29 20.06 -7.54 10.64
C THR A 29 19.37 -8.76 10.06
N LEU A 30 18.19 -8.58 9.48
CA LEU A 30 17.46 -9.64 8.79
C LEU A 30 18.20 -10.15 7.54
N GLN A 31 19.14 -9.37 6.99
CA GLN A 31 20.01 -9.79 5.88
C GLN A 31 21.30 -10.50 6.35
N GLY A 32 21.38 -10.90 7.61
CA GLY A 32 22.51 -11.66 8.16
C GLY A 32 23.72 -10.80 8.56
N VAL A 33 23.57 -9.47 8.58
CA VAL A 33 24.62 -8.57 9.07
C VAL A 33 24.52 -8.42 10.58
N GLU A 34 25.48 -8.95 11.34
CA GLU A 34 25.54 -8.79 12.79
C GLU A 34 25.83 -7.33 13.17
N LEU A 35 24.85 -6.67 13.78
CA LEU A 35 24.99 -5.31 14.32
C LEU A 35 25.44 -5.41 15.78
N LYS A 36 26.75 -5.29 16.03
CA LYS A 36 27.33 -5.51 17.36
C LYS A 36 26.92 -4.52 18.45
N ASN A 37 26.50 -3.29 18.15
CA ASN A 37 26.11 -2.32 19.18
C ASN A 37 25.00 -1.40 18.70
N PHE A 38 23.78 -1.61 19.25
CA PHE A 38 22.68 -0.70 19.09
C PHE A 38 22.77 0.41 20.16
N ASN A 39 23.43 1.53 19.82
CA ASN A 39 23.59 2.61 20.79
C ASN A 39 22.45 3.63 20.63
N PHE A 40 21.34 3.40 21.38
CA PHE A 40 20.16 4.27 21.41
C PHE A 40 20.49 5.72 21.72
N VAL A 41 21.46 5.96 22.61
CA VAL A 41 21.83 7.28 23.06
C VAL A 41 22.39 8.12 21.92
N ILE A 42 23.22 7.53 21.05
CA ILE A 42 23.82 8.23 19.91
C ILE A 42 22.77 8.65 18.89
N ILE A 43 21.79 7.79 18.60
CA ILE A 43 20.74 8.11 17.63
C ILE A 43 19.84 9.24 18.15
N ILE A 44 19.46 9.19 19.43
CA ILE A 44 18.61 10.22 20.06
C ILE A 44 19.39 11.55 20.16
N THR A 45 20.61 11.52 20.63
CA THR A 45 21.44 12.73 20.76
C THR A 45 21.77 13.36 19.41
N SER A 46 22.03 12.56 18.37
CA SER A 46 22.20 13.06 17.00
C SER A 46 20.95 13.71 16.44
N GLY A 47 19.76 13.13 16.69
CA GLY A 47 18.48 13.72 16.30
C GLY A 47 18.23 15.09 16.98
N ILE A 48 18.52 15.19 18.27
CA ILE A 48 18.45 16.47 19.01
C ILE A 48 19.45 17.48 18.43
N ALA A 49 20.70 17.07 18.23
CA ALA A 49 21.74 17.93 17.70
C ALA A 49 21.42 18.46 16.29
N ILE A 50 20.96 17.59 15.38
CA ILE A 50 20.54 17.98 14.04
C ILE A 50 19.38 18.98 14.08
N SER A 51 18.40 18.77 14.96
CA SER A 51 17.24 19.66 15.10
C SER A 51 17.66 21.04 15.62
N LEU A 52 18.50 21.09 16.66
CA LEU A 52 18.98 22.33 17.25
C LEU A 52 19.89 23.12 16.27
N LEU A 53 20.81 22.44 15.61
CA LEU A 53 21.69 23.06 14.63
C LEU A 53 20.91 23.60 13.42
N ASN A 54 19.89 22.89 12.99
CA ASN A 54 19.03 23.36 11.89
C ASN A 54 18.26 24.65 12.27
N LEU A 55 17.92 24.81 13.55
CA LEU A 55 17.32 26.04 14.09
C LEU A 55 18.33 27.20 14.20
N LEU A 56 19.57 26.91 14.60
CA LEU A 56 20.63 27.91 14.78
C LEU A 56 21.16 28.47 13.46
N ILE A 57 21.33 27.62 12.44
CA ILE A 57 21.90 28.00 11.13
C ILE A 57 20.90 28.80 10.29
N GLY A 58 19.59 28.77 10.63
CA GLY A 58 18.56 29.55 9.94
C GLY A 58 18.45 29.25 8.43
N GLU A 59 17.89 30.17 7.66
CA GLU A 59 17.63 30.00 6.21
C GLU A 59 18.86 30.26 5.31
N LYS A 60 19.99 30.66 5.88
CA LYS A 60 21.16 31.14 5.13
C LYS A 60 21.86 30.05 4.30
N LEU A 61 21.69 28.78 4.62
CA LEU A 61 22.33 27.67 3.89
C LEU A 61 21.27 26.80 3.19
N ASN A 62 21.54 26.42 1.94
CA ASN A 62 20.67 25.53 1.19
C ASN A 62 20.45 24.20 1.98
N TYR A 63 19.21 23.78 2.10
CA TYR A 63 18.81 22.59 2.90
C TYR A 63 19.57 21.31 2.46
N LEU A 64 19.89 21.18 1.16
CA LEU A 64 20.70 20.07 0.65
C LEU A 64 22.11 20.04 1.26
N ILE A 65 22.77 21.20 1.36
CA ILE A 65 24.12 21.30 1.93
C ILE A 65 24.09 20.95 3.42
N LYS A 66 23.08 21.42 4.15
CA LYS A 66 22.89 21.07 5.57
C LYS A 66 22.66 19.58 5.75
N SER A 67 21.76 18.99 4.97
CA SER A 67 21.42 17.56 5.07
C SER A 67 22.60 16.66 4.75
N THR A 68 23.37 16.99 3.72
CA THR A 68 24.59 16.23 3.38
C THR A 68 25.67 16.34 4.44
N PHE A 69 25.86 17.54 5.00
CA PHE A 69 26.84 17.75 6.08
C PHE A 69 26.48 16.95 7.35
N PHE A 70 25.22 16.97 7.78
CA PHE A 70 24.75 16.19 8.92
C PHE A 70 24.78 14.68 8.66
N ALA A 71 24.42 14.26 7.47
CA ALA A 71 24.52 12.87 7.07
C ALA A 71 25.96 12.36 7.11
N LEU A 72 26.92 13.15 6.63
CA LEU A 72 28.35 12.81 6.67
C LEU A 72 28.86 12.72 8.12
N ILE A 73 28.52 13.68 9.00
CA ILE A 73 28.92 13.62 10.42
C ILE A 73 28.34 12.37 11.08
N PHE A 74 27.06 12.07 10.85
CA PHE A 74 26.40 10.91 11.47
C PHE A 74 27.01 9.60 10.97
N THR A 75 27.24 9.45 9.66
CA THR A 75 27.85 8.24 9.09
C THR A 75 29.31 8.07 9.58
N PHE A 76 30.04 9.17 9.77
CA PHE A 76 31.36 9.12 10.34
C PHE A 76 31.35 8.67 11.80
N VAL A 77 30.46 9.20 12.60
CA VAL A 77 30.29 8.82 14.02
C VAL A 77 29.79 7.37 14.16
N ASP A 78 28.79 6.97 13.37
CA ASP A 78 28.26 5.60 13.38
C ASP A 78 29.33 4.61 12.86
N GLY A 79 30.08 4.97 11.80
CA GLY A 79 31.17 4.15 11.25
C GLY A 79 32.39 4.02 12.14
N TYR A 80 32.69 5.01 12.98
CA TYR A 80 33.80 4.93 13.97
C TYR A 80 33.47 3.99 15.13
N ILE A 81 32.19 3.87 15.49
CA ILE A 81 31.71 3.05 16.62
C ILE A 81 31.36 1.64 16.16
N VAL A 82 30.97 1.47 14.92
CA VAL A 82 30.53 0.18 14.33
C VAL A 82 31.56 -0.26 13.30
N GLN A 83 32.28 -1.34 13.57
CA GLN A 83 33.30 -1.91 12.66
C GLN A 83 32.70 -2.19 11.27
N VAL A 84 33.47 -1.76 10.24
CA VAL A 84 33.32 -2.02 8.80
C VAL A 84 31.96 -2.57 8.36
N MET A 85 30.99 -1.66 8.20
CA MET A 85 29.68 -2.01 7.64
C MET A 85 29.71 -2.04 6.11
N PRO A 86 28.86 -2.86 5.45
CA PRO A 86 28.73 -2.86 4.00
C PRO A 86 28.38 -1.46 3.48
N ILE A 87 28.91 -1.10 2.30
CA ILE A 87 28.69 0.22 1.68
C ILE A 87 27.20 0.56 1.55
N TRP A 88 26.36 -0.42 1.22
CA TRP A 88 24.91 -0.24 1.08
C TRP A 88 24.19 0.12 2.41
N TYR A 89 24.74 -0.33 3.55
CA TYR A 89 24.24 0.10 4.87
C TYR A 89 24.41 1.61 5.06
N ASN A 90 25.60 2.10 4.79
CA ASN A 90 25.93 3.53 4.89
C ASN A 90 25.11 4.38 3.92
N ILE A 91 24.87 3.88 2.70
CA ILE A 91 24.00 4.53 1.70
C ILE A 91 22.59 4.65 2.24
N GLY A 92 22.03 3.61 2.88
CA GLY A 92 20.69 3.64 3.46
C GLY A 92 20.57 4.63 4.61
N ILE A 93 21.51 4.64 5.56
CA ILE A 93 21.58 5.64 6.64
C ILE A 93 21.67 7.05 6.06
N PHE A 94 22.52 7.27 5.07
CA PHE A 94 22.68 8.55 4.39
C PHE A 94 21.37 9.03 3.75
N ALA A 95 20.65 8.16 3.04
CA ALA A 95 19.36 8.46 2.44
C ALA A 95 18.30 8.83 3.50
N ILE A 96 18.26 8.10 4.62
CA ILE A 96 17.35 8.38 5.76
C ILE A 96 17.64 9.76 6.36
N LEU A 97 18.90 10.10 6.56
CA LEU A 97 19.31 11.38 7.13
C LEU A 97 19.01 12.55 6.20
N ILE A 98 19.19 12.38 4.88
CA ILE A 98 18.80 13.39 3.89
C ILE A 98 17.27 13.61 3.93
N PHE A 99 16.51 12.52 3.90
CA PHE A 99 15.04 12.60 3.97
C PHE A 99 14.57 13.27 5.26
N PHE A 100 15.16 12.90 6.39
CA PHE A 100 14.88 13.49 7.69
C PHE A 100 15.18 15.01 7.72
N SER A 101 16.36 15.41 7.25
CA SER A 101 16.75 16.82 7.21
C SER A 101 15.86 17.65 6.28
N PHE A 102 15.46 17.08 5.14
CA PHE A 102 14.50 17.71 4.23
C PHE A 102 13.16 17.96 4.90
N LYS A 103 12.62 16.97 5.59
CA LYS A 103 11.34 17.08 6.33
C LYS A 103 11.43 18.11 7.45
N ILE A 104 12.48 18.06 8.27
CA ILE A 104 12.70 19.02 9.34
C ILE A 104 12.75 20.46 8.82
N ASN A 105 13.46 20.70 7.74
CA ASN A 105 13.57 22.05 7.19
C ASN A 105 12.21 22.59 6.68
N LYS A 106 11.42 21.73 6.02
CA LYS A 106 10.05 22.08 5.61
C LYS A 106 9.15 22.40 6.80
N TYR A 107 9.32 21.68 7.91
CA TYR A 107 8.59 21.96 9.15
C TYR A 107 9.01 23.28 9.79
N ASN A 108 10.31 23.59 9.85
CA ASN A 108 10.81 24.86 10.40
C ASN A 108 10.18 26.06 9.72
N GLN A 109 10.11 26.09 8.40
CA GLN A 109 9.50 27.20 7.64
C GLN A 109 8.01 27.39 7.97
N LYS A 110 7.28 26.30 8.19
CA LYS A 110 5.83 26.34 8.47
C LYS A 110 5.52 26.77 9.90
N TYR A 111 6.37 26.44 10.86
CA TYR A 111 6.08 26.55 12.30
C TYR A 111 6.67 27.77 13.02
N LEU A 112 7.71 28.38 12.47
CA LEU A 112 8.21 29.65 12.99
C LEU A 112 7.18 30.81 12.82
N ALA A 113 6.16 30.60 11.99
CA ALA A 113 5.16 31.60 11.62
C ALA A 113 3.82 31.50 12.40
N SER A 114 3.56 30.46 13.22
CA SER A 114 2.24 30.27 13.87
C SER A 114 2.31 30.02 15.38
N GLU A 115 1.34 30.60 16.12
CA GLU A 115 1.22 30.45 17.59
C GLU A 115 0.78 29.05 18.05
N HIS A 116 0.14 28.26 17.18
CA HIS A 116 -0.36 26.89 17.47
C HIS A 116 0.62 25.78 17.05
N SER A 117 1.89 26.08 17.02
CA SER A 117 2.94 25.25 16.39
C SER A 117 3.10 23.84 16.98
N SER A 118 2.97 23.64 18.29
CA SER A 118 3.31 22.34 18.91
C SER A 118 2.31 21.21 18.61
N GLN A 119 1.02 21.50 18.60
CA GLN A 119 -0.01 20.50 18.29
C GLN A 119 0.05 20.04 16.82
N ILE A 120 0.22 20.99 15.90
CA ILE A 120 0.31 20.71 14.47
C ILE A 120 1.56 19.88 14.18
N VAL A 121 2.71 20.18 14.81
CA VAL A 121 3.94 19.38 14.68
C VAL A 121 3.71 17.95 15.18
N LEU A 122 3.03 17.78 16.31
CA LEU A 122 2.73 16.45 16.85
C LEU A 122 1.84 15.65 15.91
N PHE A 123 0.76 16.24 15.37
CA PHE A 123 -0.14 15.56 14.43
C PHE A 123 0.56 15.18 13.12
N ASP A 124 1.34 16.09 12.55
CA ASP A 124 2.10 15.81 11.33
C ASP A 124 3.14 14.70 11.56
N PHE A 125 3.80 14.71 12.74
CA PHE A 125 4.71 13.65 13.14
C PHE A 125 4.00 12.30 13.29
N LEU A 126 2.90 12.24 14.03
CA LEU A 126 2.13 11.01 14.22
C LEU A 126 1.61 10.46 12.88
N THR A 127 1.19 11.35 12.00
CA THR A 127 0.76 10.97 10.64
C THR A 127 1.92 10.36 9.85
N LEU A 128 3.08 11.03 9.83
CA LEU A 128 4.25 10.52 9.10
C LEU A 128 4.78 9.21 9.70
N PHE A 129 4.86 9.14 11.03
CA PHE A 129 5.24 7.91 11.73
C PHE A 129 4.28 6.77 11.43
N GLY A 130 2.96 7.05 11.48
CA GLY A 130 1.94 6.08 11.12
C GLY A 130 2.08 5.58 9.68
N ILE A 131 2.27 6.49 8.72
CA ILE A 131 2.48 6.13 7.31
C ILE A 131 3.70 5.22 7.16
N VAL A 132 4.85 5.57 7.77
CA VAL A 132 6.08 4.77 7.68
C VAL A 132 5.88 3.41 8.34
N LEU A 133 5.32 3.37 9.55
CA LEU A 133 5.09 2.13 10.29
C LEU A 133 4.13 1.20 9.54
N PHE A 134 2.97 1.72 9.10
CA PHE A 134 2.00 0.90 8.35
C PHE A 134 2.54 0.47 6.99
N SER A 135 3.30 1.34 6.29
CA SER A 135 3.96 0.95 5.05
C SER A 135 4.95 -0.17 5.28
N PHE A 136 5.76 -0.11 6.35
CA PHE A 136 6.68 -1.18 6.72
C PHE A 136 5.94 -2.49 7.00
N VAL A 137 4.91 -2.46 7.85
CA VAL A 137 4.12 -3.65 8.22
C VAL A 137 3.47 -4.27 6.98
N ILE A 138 2.94 -3.46 6.07
CA ILE A 138 2.30 -3.94 4.84
C ILE A 138 3.33 -4.46 3.84
N LEU A 139 4.45 -3.77 3.65
CA LEU A 139 5.47 -4.15 2.66
C LEU A 139 6.35 -5.32 3.11
N PHE A 140 6.49 -5.54 4.42
CA PHE A 140 7.35 -6.59 4.98
C PHE A 140 7.01 -8.01 4.48
N PRO A 141 5.74 -8.46 4.45
CA PRO A 141 5.40 -9.76 3.87
C PRO A 141 5.77 -9.88 2.39
N PHE A 142 5.60 -8.81 1.60
CA PHE A 142 5.98 -8.80 0.19
C PHE A 142 7.50 -8.86 0.01
N TYR A 143 8.25 -8.14 0.85
CA TYR A 143 9.70 -8.23 0.92
C TYR A 143 10.15 -9.67 1.21
N MET A 144 9.52 -10.33 2.20
CA MET A 144 9.77 -11.72 2.55
C MET A 144 9.49 -12.67 1.37
N MET A 145 8.33 -12.51 0.72
CA MET A 145 7.98 -13.30 -0.46
C MET A 145 9.00 -13.14 -1.58
N LEU A 146 9.46 -11.90 -1.84
CA LEU A 146 10.45 -11.62 -2.86
C LEU A 146 11.79 -12.30 -2.56
N ILE A 147 12.31 -12.16 -1.34
CA ILE A 147 13.59 -12.78 -0.96
C ILE A 147 13.52 -14.29 -0.97
N THR A 148 12.47 -14.87 -0.39
CA THR A 148 12.31 -16.33 -0.35
C THR A 148 12.12 -16.94 -1.73
N SER A 149 11.60 -16.20 -2.70
CA SER A 149 11.45 -16.69 -4.08
C SER A 149 12.79 -16.97 -4.79
N PHE A 150 13.87 -16.32 -4.35
CA PHE A 150 15.22 -16.57 -4.86
C PHE A 150 16.01 -17.65 -4.10
N LYS A 151 15.38 -18.28 -3.08
CA LYS A 151 16.00 -19.32 -2.30
C LYS A 151 15.55 -20.71 -2.74
N THR A 152 16.44 -21.68 -2.55
CA THR A 152 16.09 -23.09 -2.72
C THR A 152 15.29 -23.59 -1.51
N GLN A 153 14.45 -24.59 -1.72
CA GLN A 153 13.69 -25.24 -0.62
C GLN A 153 14.60 -25.74 0.51
N ALA A 154 15.76 -26.30 0.17
CA ALA A 154 16.72 -26.76 1.14
C ALA A 154 17.27 -25.62 2.02
N ALA A 155 17.61 -24.48 1.42
CA ALA A 155 18.10 -23.32 2.16
C ALA A 155 17.04 -22.76 3.13
N LEU A 156 15.77 -22.74 2.73
CA LEU A 156 14.66 -22.29 3.58
C LEU A 156 14.40 -23.25 4.76
N LEU A 157 14.59 -24.55 4.57
CA LEU A 157 14.43 -25.56 5.64
C LEU A 157 15.59 -25.51 6.65
N ILE A 158 16.81 -25.22 6.20
CA ILE A 158 17.99 -25.15 7.07
C ILE A 158 17.94 -23.86 7.92
N ASN A 159 17.64 -22.72 7.32
CA ASN A 159 17.59 -21.46 8.03
C ASN A 159 16.42 -20.57 7.52
N PRO A 160 15.21 -20.72 8.09
CA PRO A 160 14.03 -19.96 7.68
C PRO A 160 14.15 -18.45 7.92
N LEU A 161 14.99 -18.05 8.86
CA LEU A 161 15.17 -16.63 9.26
C LEU A 161 16.37 -15.96 8.57
N ASP A 162 17.06 -16.65 7.69
CA ASP A 162 18.06 -16.00 6.86
C ASP A 162 17.38 -15.29 5.68
N PHE A 163 17.42 -13.97 5.67
CA PHE A 163 16.84 -13.13 4.61
C PHE A 163 17.88 -12.60 3.62
N SER A 164 19.11 -13.12 3.67
CA SER A 164 20.13 -12.79 2.70
C SER A 164 19.89 -13.46 1.35
N ILE A 165 20.20 -12.76 0.25
CA ILE A 165 20.23 -13.33 -1.10
C ILE A 165 21.71 -13.50 -1.46
N ASN A 166 22.10 -14.71 -1.80
CA ASN A 166 23.44 -14.96 -2.30
C ASN A 166 23.51 -14.68 -3.82
N PHE A 167 23.88 -13.46 -4.19
CA PHE A 167 24.03 -13.05 -5.59
C PHE A 167 25.26 -13.65 -6.29
N ASN A 168 26.14 -14.34 -5.57
CA ASN A 168 27.31 -15.00 -6.16
C ASN A 168 26.96 -16.37 -6.79
N GLN A 169 25.69 -16.79 -6.74
CA GLN A 169 25.22 -18.01 -7.40
C GLN A 169 24.99 -17.77 -8.90
N ASP A 170 25.09 -18.85 -9.69
CA ASP A 170 24.76 -18.80 -11.11
C ASP A 170 23.28 -18.36 -11.31
N PHE A 171 23.04 -17.56 -12.35
CA PHE A 171 21.70 -17.03 -12.68
C PHE A 171 20.64 -18.14 -12.77
N LYS A 172 21.00 -19.30 -13.32
CA LYS A 172 20.11 -20.45 -13.41
C LYS A 172 19.71 -21.02 -12.05
N GLU A 173 20.60 -21.01 -11.07
CA GLU A 173 20.29 -21.45 -9.73
C GLU A 173 19.43 -20.42 -8.97
N LEU A 174 19.70 -19.15 -9.14
CA LEU A 174 18.94 -18.07 -8.52
C LEU A 174 17.45 -18.09 -8.96
N PHE A 175 17.20 -18.39 -10.25
CA PHE A 175 15.85 -18.45 -10.82
C PHE A 175 15.28 -19.89 -10.91
N LYS A 176 15.93 -20.87 -10.32
CA LYS A 176 15.52 -22.27 -10.39
C LYS A 176 14.09 -22.52 -9.93
N SER A 177 13.67 -21.88 -8.84
CA SER A 177 12.32 -21.98 -8.31
C SER A 177 11.26 -21.54 -9.33
N TYR A 178 11.53 -20.49 -10.10
CA TYR A 178 10.65 -20.00 -11.14
C TYR A 178 10.54 -21.00 -12.30
N PHE A 179 11.68 -21.55 -12.76
CA PHE A 179 11.65 -22.57 -13.82
C PHE A 179 10.87 -23.81 -13.41
N VAL A 180 11.07 -24.29 -12.18
CA VAL A 180 10.35 -25.45 -11.63
C VAL A 180 8.85 -25.18 -11.59
N ILE A 181 8.39 -24.01 -11.19
CA ILE A 181 6.98 -23.64 -11.13
C ILE A 181 6.36 -23.71 -12.55
N PHE A 182 7.03 -23.18 -13.56
CA PHE A 182 6.49 -23.17 -14.92
C PHE A 182 6.58 -24.53 -15.62
N ASP A 183 7.70 -25.24 -15.45
CA ASP A 183 7.93 -26.50 -16.15
C ASP A 183 7.28 -27.70 -15.47
N THR A 184 7.49 -27.86 -14.15
CA THR A 184 7.01 -29.04 -13.40
C THR A 184 5.55 -28.87 -13.00
N TYR A 185 5.21 -27.70 -12.40
CA TYR A 185 3.87 -27.44 -11.87
C TYR A 185 2.91 -26.84 -12.91
N LYS A 186 3.38 -26.59 -14.14
CA LYS A 186 2.54 -26.02 -15.22
C LYS A 186 1.77 -24.76 -14.83
N PHE A 187 2.39 -23.91 -14.01
CA PHE A 187 1.75 -22.72 -13.40
C PHE A 187 1.20 -21.74 -14.44
N GLY A 188 1.79 -21.68 -15.64
CA GLY A 188 1.28 -20.89 -16.75
C GLY A 188 -0.17 -21.23 -17.12
N ARG A 189 -0.55 -22.51 -17.04
CA ARG A 189 -1.95 -22.94 -17.28
C ARG A 189 -2.90 -22.38 -16.22
N TYR A 190 -2.48 -22.38 -14.95
CA TYR A 190 -3.32 -21.83 -13.88
C TYR A 190 -3.49 -20.33 -13.99
N ILE A 191 -2.43 -19.61 -14.39
CA ILE A 191 -2.52 -18.17 -14.68
C ILE A 191 -3.53 -17.90 -15.79
N LEU A 192 -3.48 -18.64 -16.89
CA LEU A 192 -4.42 -18.49 -17.99
C LEU A 192 -5.86 -18.76 -17.57
N ILE A 193 -6.11 -19.83 -16.80
CA ILE A 193 -7.46 -20.14 -16.29
C ILE A 193 -7.94 -19.02 -15.35
N SER A 194 -7.10 -18.57 -14.41
CA SER A 194 -7.45 -17.47 -13.49
C SER A 194 -7.73 -16.17 -14.25
N THR A 195 -6.93 -15.84 -15.24
CA THR A 195 -7.15 -14.66 -16.10
C THR A 195 -8.47 -14.78 -16.85
N PHE A 196 -8.74 -15.94 -17.46
CA PHE A 196 -9.99 -16.19 -18.18
C PHE A 196 -11.22 -16.03 -17.26
N VAL A 197 -11.18 -16.66 -16.08
CA VAL A 197 -12.25 -16.55 -15.09
C VAL A 197 -12.42 -15.11 -14.62
N SER A 198 -11.34 -14.41 -14.32
CA SER A 198 -11.39 -13.03 -13.84
C SER A 198 -11.98 -12.08 -14.88
N VAL A 199 -11.46 -12.13 -16.11
CA VAL A 199 -11.96 -11.29 -17.21
C VAL A 199 -13.40 -11.65 -17.56
N GLY A 200 -13.73 -12.94 -17.62
CA GLY A 200 -15.09 -13.40 -17.85
C GLY A 200 -16.06 -12.91 -16.77
N THR A 201 -15.67 -13.01 -15.49
CA THR A 201 -16.48 -12.49 -14.37
C THR A 201 -16.71 -10.99 -14.48
N VAL A 202 -15.68 -10.21 -14.79
CA VAL A 202 -15.81 -8.76 -14.95
C VAL A 202 -16.80 -8.41 -16.06
N ILE A 203 -16.66 -9.04 -17.23
CA ILE A 203 -17.54 -8.80 -18.38
C ILE A 203 -18.99 -9.15 -18.02
N VAL A 204 -19.23 -10.33 -17.47
CA VAL A 204 -20.57 -10.77 -17.09
C VAL A 204 -21.16 -9.90 -15.99
N THR A 205 -20.38 -9.57 -14.95
CA THR A 205 -20.83 -8.68 -13.88
C THR A 205 -21.21 -7.31 -14.41
N LEU A 206 -20.39 -6.68 -15.26
CA LEU A 206 -20.69 -5.35 -15.80
C LEU A 206 -21.89 -5.38 -16.74
N LEU A 207 -22.04 -6.43 -17.54
CA LEU A 207 -23.19 -6.60 -18.43
C LEU A 207 -24.53 -6.55 -17.67
N PHE A 208 -24.58 -7.12 -16.48
CA PHE A 208 -25.79 -7.09 -15.63
C PHE A 208 -25.82 -5.88 -14.69
N ALA A 209 -24.68 -5.48 -14.14
CA ALA A 209 -24.61 -4.42 -13.16
C ALA A 209 -24.93 -3.03 -13.75
N ILE A 210 -24.46 -2.74 -14.96
CA ILE A 210 -24.66 -1.42 -15.59
C ILE A 210 -26.15 -1.12 -15.79
N PRO A 211 -26.96 -1.96 -16.50
CA PRO A 211 -28.38 -1.68 -16.68
C PRO A 211 -29.16 -1.74 -15.36
N ALA A 212 -28.81 -2.65 -14.45
CA ALA A 212 -29.44 -2.72 -13.14
C ALA A 212 -29.19 -1.46 -12.29
N ALA A 213 -27.94 -1.01 -12.22
CA ALA A 213 -27.57 0.20 -11.50
C ALA A 213 -28.22 1.45 -12.10
N TYR A 214 -28.28 1.54 -13.43
CA TYR A 214 -28.98 2.63 -14.11
C TYR A 214 -30.46 2.64 -13.76
N ALA A 215 -31.14 1.49 -13.82
CA ALA A 215 -32.55 1.38 -13.46
C ALA A 215 -32.80 1.82 -12.01
N VAL A 216 -31.98 1.34 -11.07
CA VAL A 216 -32.08 1.71 -9.64
C VAL A 216 -31.72 3.18 -9.39
N ALA A 217 -30.80 3.75 -10.15
CA ALA A 217 -30.40 5.14 -9.98
C ALA A 217 -31.40 6.13 -10.57
N ARG A 218 -31.91 5.87 -11.79
CA ARG A 218 -32.59 6.84 -12.64
C ARG A 218 -34.07 6.57 -12.86
N LEU A 219 -34.48 5.31 -13.00
CA LEU A 219 -35.85 5.00 -13.28
C LEU A 219 -36.74 5.05 -12.02
N ASN A 220 -38.02 5.39 -12.21
CA ASN A 220 -39.04 5.33 -11.17
C ASN A 220 -39.91 4.12 -11.42
N PHE A 221 -39.80 3.12 -10.55
CA PHE A 221 -40.66 1.91 -10.61
C PHE A 221 -41.04 1.44 -9.20
N PHE A 222 -42.12 0.66 -9.13
CA PHE A 222 -42.56 0.08 -7.87
C PHE A 222 -41.49 -0.87 -7.31
N GLY A 223 -41.19 -0.72 -6.01
CA GLY A 223 -40.20 -1.58 -5.34
C GLY A 223 -38.72 -1.12 -5.49
N LYS A 224 -38.46 0.01 -6.15
CA LYS A 224 -37.08 0.58 -6.29
C LYS A 224 -36.32 0.62 -4.97
N ASN A 225 -36.92 1.17 -3.93
CA ASN A 225 -36.25 1.33 -2.63
C ASN A 225 -36.00 -0.02 -1.95
N PHE A 226 -36.97 -0.94 -2.06
CA PHE A 226 -36.78 -2.31 -1.58
C PHE A 226 -35.60 -3.01 -2.28
N LEU A 227 -35.56 -2.92 -3.60
CA LEU A 227 -34.45 -3.51 -4.38
C LEU A 227 -33.09 -2.89 -3.99
N SER A 228 -33.02 -1.57 -3.90
CA SER A 228 -31.77 -0.87 -3.51
C SER A 228 -31.30 -1.28 -2.10
N THR A 229 -32.24 -1.39 -1.14
CA THR A 229 -31.92 -1.84 0.22
C THR A 229 -31.53 -3.31 0.25
N SER A 230 -32.20 -4.17 -0.52
CA SER A 230 -31.86 -5.60 -0.61
C SER A 230 -30.44 -5.83 -1.15
N ILE A 231 -30.02 -5.07 -2.15
CA ILE A 231 -28.64 -5.12 -2.67
C ILE A 231 -27.62 -4.80 -1.57
N LEU A 232 -27.90 -3.78 -0.75
CA LEU A 232 -27.05 -3.38 0.36
C LEU A 232 -26.98 -4.47 1.44
N ILE A 233 -28.11 -5.07 1.81
CA ILE A 233 -28.18 -6.15 2.80
C ILE A 233 -27.39 -7.38 2.31
N ILE A 234 -27.54 -7.77 1.03
CA ILE A 234 -26.79 -8.91 0.45
C ILE A 234 -25.28 -8.64 0.50
N TYR A 235 -24.87 -7.40 0.20
CA TYR A 235 -23.45 -7.02 0.28
C TYR A 235 -22.87 -7.12 1.69
N MET A 236 -23.67 -6.77 2.71
CA MET A 236 -23.26 -6.85 4.12
C MET A 236 -23.21 -8.28 4.66
N PHE A 237 -23.79 -9.25 3.94
CA PHE A 237 -23.84 -10.64 4.41
C PHE A 237 -22.45 -11.27 4.35
N PRO A 238 -21.94 -11.88 5.44
CA PRO A 238 -20.61 -12.48 5.45
C PRO A 238 -20.52 -13.62 4.41
N ALA A 239 -19.62 -13.46 3.43
CA ALA A 239 -19.44 -14.44 2.35
C ALA A 239 -19.16 -15.86 2.85
N ILE A 240 -18.47 -15.97 4.02
CA ILE A 240 -18.13 -17.27 4.63
C ILE A 240 -19.38 -18.11 4.97
N VAL A 241 -20.50 -17.47 5.31
CA VAL A 241 -21.76 -18.17 5.66
C VAL A 241 -22.38 -18.83 4.42
N LEU A 242 -22.13 -18.26 3.23
CA LEU A 242 -22.66 -18.76 1.97
C LEU A 242 -21.85 -19.93 1.40
N VAL A 243 -20.63 -20.19 1.89
CA VAL A 243 -19.73 -21.21 1.33
C VAL A 243 -20.38 -22.61 1.35
N ILE A 244 -20.94 -23.04 2.49
CA ILE A 244 -21.52 -24.37 2.63
C ILE A 244 -22.77 -24.54 1.76
N PRO A 245 -23.78 -23.64 1.79
CA PRO A 245 -24.94 -23.73 0.92
C PRO A 245 -24.57 -23.71 -0.57
N LEU A 246 -23.67 -22.82 -0.98
CA LEU A 246 -23.19 -22.76 -2.37
C LEU A 246 -22.50 -24.05 -2.79
N TYR A 247 -21.59 -24.59 -1.96
CA TYR A 247 -20.94 -25.86 -2.24
C TYR A 247 -21.95 -26.99 -2.48
N THR A 248 -23.00 -27.07 -1.64
CA THR A 248 -24.04 -28.10 -1.74
C THR A 248 -24.79 -27.98 -3.05
N VAL A 249 -25.28 -26.78 -3.38
CA VAL A 249 -26.03 -26.52 -4.60
C VAL A 249 -25.16 -26.81 -5.84
N PHE A 250 -23.92 -26.32 -5.88
CA PHE A 250 -23.02 -26.54 -7.02
C PHE A 250 -22.59 -28.01 -7.16
N SER A 251 -22.55 -28.75 -6.04
CA SER A 251 -22.33 -30.19 -6.07
C SER A 251 -23.50 -30.92 -6.72
N GLN A 252 -24.73 -30.57 -6.38
CA GLN A 252 -25.95 -31.18 -6.94
C GLN A 252 -26.13 -30.85 -8.43
N LEU A 253 -25.74 -29.64 -8.83
CA LEU A 253 -25.79 -29.19 -10.23
C LEU A 253 -24.62 -29.72 -11.11
N GLY A 254 -23.68 -30.47 -10.55
CA GLY A 254 -22.52 -30.97 -11.28
C GLY A 254 -21.52 -29.87 -11.68
N LEU A 255 -21.61 -28.67 -11.07
CA LEU A 255 -20.78 -27.50 -11.39
C LEU A 255 -19.51 -27.43 -10.53
N ARG A 256 -19.26 -28.43 -9.68
CA ARG A 256 -18.02 -28.51 -8.89
C ARG A 256 -16.82 -28.58 -9.82
N ASN A 257 -15.75 -27.87 -9.41
CA ASN A 257 -14.46 -27.88 -10.08
C ASN A 257 -14.56 -27.55 -11.59
N SER A 258 -15.51 -26.68 -11.95
CA SER A 258 -15.72 -26.22 -13.32
C SER A 258 -15.50 -24.72 -13.46
N VAL A 259 -14.98 -24.28 -14.60
CA VAL A 259 -14.80 -22.87 -14.93
C VAL A 259 -16.14 -22.13 -14.95
N GLY A 260 -17.19 -22.79 -15.48
CA GLY A 260 -18.56 -22.23 -15.48
C GLY A 260 -19.10 -22.00 -14.06
N GLY A 261 -18.88 -22.96 -13.15
CA GLY A 261 -19.23 -22.81 -11.75
C GLY A 261 -18.54 -21.62 -11.10
N LEU A 262 -17.24 -21.43 -11.33
CA LEU A 262 -16.49 -20.27 -10.82
C LEU A 262 -17.04 -18.94 -11.37
N LEU A 263 -17.34 -18.86 -12.66
CA LEU A 263 -17.92 -17.66 -13.27
C LEU A 263 -19.25 -17.29 -12.62
N ILE A 264 -20.14 -18.28 -12.39
CA ILE A 264 -21.45 -18.03 -11.76
C ILE A 264 -21.28 -17.52 -10.30
N VAL A 265 -20.46 -18.21 -9.49
CA VAL A 265 -20.23 -17.83 -8.09
C VAL A 265 -19.62 -16.44 -7.99
N TYR A 266 -18.56 -16.17 -8.74
CA TYR A 266 -17.91 -14.86 -8.68
C TYR A 266 -18.82 -13.75 -9.18
N THR A 267 -19.56 -13.97 -10.27
CA THR A 267 -20.56 -12.99 -10.73
C THR A 267 -21.63 -12.74 -9.67
N ALA A 268 -22.18 -13.79 -9.07
CA ALA A 268 -23.22 -13.65 -8.03
C ALA A 268 -22.73 -12.88 -6.80
N THR A 269 -21.48 -13.08 -6.39
CA THR A 269 -20.90 -12.39 -5.22
C THR A 269 -20.45 -10.96 -5.52
N THR A 270 -20.02 -10.67 -6.75
CA THR A 270 -19.52 -9.34 -7.13
C THR A 270 -20.63 -8.40 -7.62
N LEU A 271 -21.75 -8.95 -8.13
CA LEU A 271 -22.85 -8.16 -8.69
C LEU A 271 -23.45 -7.13 -7.72
N PRO A 272 -23.75 -7.45 -6.45
CA PRO A 272 -24.29 -6.47 -5.51
C PRO A 272 -23.37 -5.28 -5.29
N VAL A 273 -22.06 -5.52 -5.15
CA VAL A 273 -21.04 -4.47 -4.98
C VAL A 273 -20.99 -3.58 -6.21
N ALA A 274 -20.94 -4.19 -7.40
CA ALA A 274 -20.88 -3.46 -8.66
C ALA A 274 -22.13 -2.56 -8.84
N ILE A 275 -23.34 -3.09 -8.57
CA ILE A 275 -24.58 -2.29 -8.65
C ILE A 275 -24.55 -1.15 -7.63
N TYR A 276 -24.13 -1.42 -6.39
CA TYR A 276 -24.06 -0.40 -5.33
C TYR A 276 -23.11 0.75 -5.70
N MET A 277 -21.93 0.44 -6.20
CA MET A 277 -20.95 1.46 -6.62
C MET A 277 -21.44 2.26 -7.83
N LEU A 278 -21.91 1.56 -8.87
CA LEU A 278 -22.39 2.19 -10.10
C LEU A 278 -23.62 3.04 -9.88
N GLN A 279 -24.59 2.61 -9.06
CA GLN A 279 -25.77 3.43 -8.77
C GLN A 279 -25.40 4.75 -8.07
N GLY A 280 -24.42 4.72 -7.17
CA GLY A 280 -23.92 5.93 -6.51
C GLY A 280 -23.32 6.91 -7.51
N TYR A 281 -22.47 6.41 -8.42
CA TYR A 281 -21.89 7.19 -9.48
C TYR A 281 -22.94 7.72 -10.45
N PHE A 282 -23.85 6.90 -10.94
CA PHE A 282 -24.90 7.34 -11.87
C PHE A 282 -25.81 8.42 -11.28
N ARG A 283 -26.08 8.38 -9.96
CA ARG A 283 -26.83 9.45 -9.29
C ARG A 283 -26.12 10.80 -9.26
N SER A 284 -24.80 10.82 -9.31
CA SER A 284 -24.00 12.04 -9.29
C SER A 284 -23.96 12.77 -10.66
N ILE A 285 -24.26 12.08 -11.75
CA ILE A 285 -24.29 12.66 -13.08
C ILE A 285 -25.50 13.62 -13.20
N PRO A 286 -25.32 14.89 -13.70
CA PRO A 286 -26.42 15.82 -13.90
C PRO A 286 -27.51 15.27 -14.82
N LYS A 287 -28.79 15.45 -14.44
CA LYS A 287 -29.93 14.96 -15.22
C LYS A 287 -30.08 15.67 -16.55
N GLU A 288 -29.64 16.91 -16.64
CA GLU A 288 -29.67 17.76 -17.82
C GLU A 288 -28.98 17.12 -19.03
N LEU A 289 -27.93 16.30 -18.78
CA LEU A 289 -27.24 15.57 -19.85
C LEU A 289 -28.11 14.45 -20.44
N GLU A 290 -28.90 13.77 -19.61
CA GLU A 290 -29.84 12.76 -20.08
C GLU A 290 -31.04 13.39 -20.79
N GLU A 291 -31.56 14.52 -20.28
CA GLU A 291 -32.64 15.27 -20.91
C GLU A 291 -32.23 15.81 -22.29
N ALA A 292 -31.01 16.35 -22.42
CA ALA A 292 -30.48 16.74 -23.71
C ALA A 292 -30.36 15.57 -24.69
N ALA A 293 -29.88 14.41 -24.21
CA ALA A 293 -29.78 13.20 -25.02
C ALA A 293 -31.16 12.67 -25.47
N ILE A 294 -32.20 12.81 -24.64
CA ILE A 294 -33.58 12.48 -25.03
C ILE A 294 -34.10 13.42 -26.14
N MET A 295 -33.77 14.70 -26.05
CA MET A 295 -34.12 15.67 -27.12
C MET A 295 -33.43 15.31 -28.45
N ASP A 296 -32.22 14.73 -28.40
CA ASP A 296 -31.52 14.15 -29.53
C ASP A 296 -32.06 12.78 -29.98
N LYS A 297 -33.21 12.37 -29.47
CA LYS A 297 -33.91 11.10 -29.78
C LYS A 297 -33.09 9.84 -29.42
N LEU A 298 -32.17 9.91 -28.47
CA LEU A 298 -31.50 8.74 -27.94
C LEU A 298 -32.46 7.92 -27.06
N ASN A 299 -32.45 6.59 -27.27
CA ASN A 299 -33.14 5.69 -26.35
C ASN A 299 -32.28 5.46 -25.08
N TRP A 300 -32.88 4.87 -24.08
CA TRP A 300 -32.21 4.62 -22.78
C TRP A 300 -30.87 3.84 -22.92
N PHE A 301 -30.80 2.91 -23.89
CA PHE A 301 -29.59 2.15 -24.15
C PHE A 301 -28.50 3.05 -24.80
N GLY A 302 -28.91 3.93 -25.71
CA GLY A 302 -28.02 4.95 -26.28
C GLY A 302 -27.50 5.95 -25.24
N ILE A 303 -28.35 6.33 -24.28
CA ILE A 303 -27.96 7.19 -23.17
C ILE A 303 -26.87 6.51 -22.31
N ILE A 304 -27.09 5.24 -21.94
CA ILE A 304 -26.08 4.51 -21.16
C ILE A 304 -24.75 4.44 -21.89
N ILE A 305 -24.74 4.03 -23.18
CA ILE A 305 -23.49 3.76 -23.90
C ILE A 305 -22.78 5.04 -24.34
N LYS A 306 -23.55 6.07 -24.81
CA LYS A 306 -22.95 7.25 -25.42
C LYS A 306 -22.72 8.41 -24.44
N ILE A 307 -23.45 8.44 -23.32
CA ILE A 307 -23.38 9.53 -22.36
C ILE A 307 -22.85 9.03 -21.01
N ILE A 308 -23.52 8.05 -20.40
CA ILE A 308 -23.23 7.64 -19.01
C ILE A 308 -21.90 6.90 -18.88
N LEU A 309 -21.60 5.96 -19.77
CA LEU A 309 -20.37 5.16 -19.70
C LEU A 309 -19.08 5.91 -20.10
N PRO A 310 -19.10 6.87 -21.03
CA PRO A 310 -17.89 7.63 -21.36
C PRO A 310 -17.51 8.69 -20.30
N LEU A 311 -18.46 9.12 -19.45
CA LEU A 311 -18.24 10.04 -18.32
C LEU A 311 -17.60 9.33 -17.13
#